data_13accad419a83c66814cacd0bdff114f
#
_entry.id   13accad419a83c66814cacd0bdff114f
#
_cell.length_a   1.000
_cell.length_b   1.000
_cell.length_c   1.000
_cell.angle_alpha   90.00
_cell.angle_beta   90.00
_cell.angle_gamma   90.00
#
_symmetry.space_group_name_H-M   'P 1'
#
loop_
_entity.id
_entity.type
_entity.pdbx_description
1 polymer ?
#
loop_
_entity_poly.entity_id
_entity_poly.type
_entity_poly.pdbx_seq_one_letter_code
_entity_poly.pdbx_strand_id
1 'polypeptide(L)'
;MKRLIALDMLRGYALVCIMLDHMPLSELRWFTLANFAIFDAAELFVLLSGFLVGMVWLSVETKQGRRAAQWRFARRAFEVWRALVFGGMLMAVVSAGLLALDMDHTAIWHQYAVWVLENPIGFFGVLASMWLQPNLLDVLAVYVILLASVPILVPVLLRHPISFAAGSFVLWCFAPVLNAFVPNHRLGGLLFNPFGWQLLFFSGIAMGLFRKQIIPALMPHRRLLTILSAGMFAFGTTIVIAAKFGEPALPIRDALRLIYGGEIGKWDLDGTRYMAIMGASWLVAVPLAHVMERMAASRLGVALQQIGRGGLFSFLMCVLLSVLGDAFQMNPLGQGIARRMAVDIWAMVALWWISALWLTYGAPWQMSVRFRRETKA
;
A
#
# COMPACT_ATOMS: atom_id res chain seq x y z
N MET A 1 15.65 16.83 9.31
CA MET A 1 14.60 16.88 8.26
C MET A 1 13.28 17.12 8.98
N LYS A 2 12.55 18.21 8.68
CA LYS A 2 11.18 18.36 9.24
C LYS A 2 10.34 17.18 8.79
N ARG A 3 9.65 16.57 9.73
CA ARG A 3 8.77 15.43 9.48
C ARG A 3 7.54 15.92 8.73
N LEU A 4 7.19 15.25 7.65
CA LEU A 4 6.00 15.58 6.87
C LEU A 4 4.79 14.86 7.50
N ILE A 5 4.11 15.53 8.43
CA ILE A 5 2.97 14.98 9.19
C ILE A 5 1.81 14.54 8.29
N ALA A 6 1.59 15.24 7.18
CA ALA A 6 0.57 14.88 6.21
C ALA A 6 0.84 13.50 5.55
N LEU A 7 2.11 13.15 5.31
CA LEU A 7 2.44 11.82 4.75
C LEU A 7 2.17 10.69 5.74
N ASP A 8 2.49 10.90 7.02
CA ASP A 8 2.16 9.90 8.06
C ASP A 8 0.64 9.73 8.19
N MET A 9 -0.15 10.84 8.10
CA MET A 9 -1.61 10.80 8.09
C MET A 9 -2.14 10.00 6.88
N LEU A 10 -1.67 10.30 5.68
CA LEU A 10 -2.10 9.60 4.46
C LEU A 10 -1.76 8.11 4.50
N ARG A 11 -0.60 7.73 5.06
CA ARG A 11 -0.25 6.32 5.26
C ARG A 11 -1.18 5.64 6.26
N GLY A 12 -1.55 6.32 7.34
CA GLY A 12 -2.52 5.82 8.31
C GLY A 12 -3.90 5.64 7.68
N TYR A 13 -4.34 6.62 6.88
CA TYR A 13 -5.59 6.51 6.14
C TYR A 13 -5.56 5.33 5.15
N ALA A 14 -4.45 5.14 4.41
CA ALA A 14 -4.30 3.99 3.52
C ALA A 14 -4.43 2.65 4.28
N LEU A 15 -3.87 2.52 5.48
CA LEU A 15 -4.00 1.31 6.30
C LEU A 15 -5.44 1.09 6.77
N VAL A 16 -6.16 2.14 7.16
CA VAL A 16 -7.59 2.05 7.50
C VAL A 16 -8.41 1.63 6.28
N CYS A 17 -8.14 2.20 5.09
CA CYS A 17 -8.78 1.78 3.85
C CYS A 17 -8.52 0.30 3.55
N ILE A 18 -7.26 -0.16 3.62
CA ILE A 18 -6.92 -1.57 3.42
C ILE A 18 -7.71 -2.46 4.37
N MET A 19 -7.79 -2.11 5.65
CA MET A 19 -8.51 -2.89 6.65
C MET A 19 -9.99 -3.02 6.31
N LEU A 20 -10.67 -1.90 6.04
CA LEU A 20 -12.12 -1.88 5.79
C LEU A 20 -12.47 -2.50 4.43
N ASP A 21 -11.65 -2.32 3.40
CA ASP A 21 -11.87 -2.90 2.07
C ASP A 21 -11.78 -4.43 2.06
N HIS A 22 -11.06 -5.01 3.03
CA HIS A 22 -10.93 -6.45 3.18
C HIS A 22 -11.93 -7.06 4.19
N MET A 23 -12.90 -6.28 4.66
CA MET A 23 -14.08 -6.74 5.38
C MET A 23 -15.31 -6.56 4.46
N PRO A 24 -15.77 -7.61 3.75
CA PRO A 24 -16.80 -7.50 2.71
C PRO A 24 -18.12 -6.89 3.20
N LEU A 25 -18.46 -7.11 4.47
CA LEU A 25 -19.68 -6.60 5.10
C LEU A 25 -19.49 -5.27 5.83
N SER A 26 -18.31 -4.62 5.72
CA SER A 26 -18.04 -3.33 6.34
C SER A 26 -18.94 -2.24 5.78
N GLU A 27 -19.61 -1.51 6.68
CA GLU A 27 -20.45 -0.36 6.32
C GLU A 27 -19.60 0.91 6.09
N LEU A 28 -18.46 1.03 6.81
CA LEU A 28 -17.57 2.20 6.68
C LEU A 28 -16.62 2.10 5.47
N ARG A 29 -16.61 0.97 4.75
CA ARG A 29 -15.85 0.85 3.50
C ARG A 29 -16.25 1.88 2.42
N TRP A 30 -17.47 2.44 2.50
CA TRP A 30 -17.92 3.49 1.58
C TRP A 30 -17.05 4.75 1.61
N PHE A 31 -16.30 4.96 2.70
CA PHE A 31 -15.38 6.08 2.86
C PHE A 31 -13.92 5.74 2.50
N THR A 32 -13.66 4.55 1.98
CA THR A 32 -12.32 4.14 1.52
C THR A 32 -12.09 4.57 0.07
N LEU A 33 -10.81 4.71 -0.31
CA LEU A 33 -10.40 5.13 -1.65
C LEU A 33 -11.00 4.25 -2.76
N ALA A 34 -11.02 2.94 -2.58
CA ALA A 34 -11.58 1.99 -3.54
C ALA A 34 -13.06 2.23 -3.85
N ASN A 35 -13.77 2.97 -3.02
CA ASN A 35 -15.20 3.21 -3.15
C ASN A 35 -15.56 4.56 -3.79
N PHE A 36 -14.62 5.49 -3.94
CA PHE A 36 -14.85 6.76 -4.62
C PHE A 36 -13.74 7.20 -5.59
N ALA A 37 -12.59 6.51 -5.60
CA ALA A 37 -11.51 6.80 -6.53
C ALA A 37 -11.22 5.60 -7.43
N ILE A 38 -10.68 5.85 -8.62
CA ILE A 38 -10.31 4.81 -9.59
C ILE A 38 -9.02 4.06 -9.19
N PHE A 39 -8.30 4.58 -8.21
CA PHE A 39 -7.17 3.95 -7.52
C PHE A 39 -7.56 3.65 -6.07
N ASP A 40 -6.81 2.80 -5.40
CA ASP A 40 -7.08 2.43 -4.02
C ASP A 40 -5.89 2.68 -3.07
N ALA A 41 -5.99 2.14 -1.89
CA ALA A 41 -4.98 2.31 -0.85
C ALA A 41 -3.63 1.65 -1.21
N ALA A 42 -3.60 0.65 -2.10
CA ALA A 42 -2.35 0.02 -2.51
C ALA A 42 -1.48 0.96 -3.36
N GLU A 43 -2.08 1.66 -4.34
CA GLU A 43 -1.36 2.67 -5.12
C GLU A 43 -0.86 3.81 -4.22
N LEU A 44 -1.71 4.30 -3.32
CA LEU A 44 -1.32 5.34 -2.37
C LEU A 44 -0.15 4.86 -1.50
N PHE A 45 -0.22 3.64 -0.98
CA PHE A 45 0.83 3.07 -0.13
C PHE A 45 2.16 2.91 -0.87
N VAL A 46 2.14 2.37 -2.10
CA VAL A 46 3.34 2.16 -2.92
C VAL A 46 3.97 3.49 -3.33
N LEU A 47 3.17 4.46 -3.78
CA LEU A 47 3.66 5.80 -4.15
C LEU A 47 4.32 6.51 -2.96
N LEU A 48 3.65 6.55 -1.80
CA LEU A 48 4.18 7.18 -0.58
C LEU A 48 5.42 6.46 -0.05
N SER A 49 5.47 5.14 -0.19
CA SER A 49 6.64 4.34 0.18
C SER A 49 7.83 4.67 -0.71
N GLY A 50 7.63 4.75 -2.03
CA GLY A 50 8.65 5.21 -2.97
C GLY A 50 9.15 6.61 -2.64
N PHE A 51 8.25 7.55 -2.38
CA PHE A 51 8.61 8.93 -2.00
C PHE A 51 9.50 8.97 -0.74
N LEU A 52 9.14 8.21 0.29
CA LEU A 52 9.93 8.11 1.51
C LEU A 52 11.28 7.44 1.28
N VAL A 53 11.35 6.42 0.42
CA VAL A 53 12.62 5.79 0.01
C VAL A 53 13.54 6.84 -0.61
N GLY A 54 13.07 7.64 -1.57
CA GLY A 54 13.85 8.71 -2.19
C GLY A 54 14.36 9.74 -1.18
N MET A 55 13.49 10.20 -0.27
CA MET A 55 13.88 11.16 0.78
C MET A 55 14.92 10.58 1.74
N VAL A 56 14.73 9.33 2.19
CA VAL A 56 15.65 8.68 3.12
C VAL A 56 16.97 8.36 2.45
N TRP A 57 16.95 7.94 1.16
CA TRP A 57 18.16 7.70 0.38
C TRP A 57 19.05 8.92 0.38
N LEU A 58 18.54 10.10 -0.04
CA LEU A 58 19.30 11.35 -0.03
C LEU A 58 19.88 11.67 1.35
N SER A 59 19.07 11.53 2.39
CA SER A 59 19.51 11.83 3.75
C SER A 59 20.64 10.91 4.24
N VAL A 60 20.59 9.63 3.88
CA VAL A 60 21.61 8.65 4.27
C VAL A 60 22.85 8.79 3.40
N GLU A 61 22.69 8.92 2.07
CA GLU A 61 23.81 9.08 1.15
C GLU A 61 24.65 10.33 1.47
N THR A 62 23.98 11.45 1.78
CA THR A 62 24.66 12.70 2.16
C THR A 62 25.42 12.58 3.48
N LYS A 63 24.93 11.81 4.45
CA LYS A 63 25.53 11.74 5.80
C LYS A 63 26.51 10.57 5.96
N GLN A 64 26.29 9.46 5.30
CA GLN A 64 26.97 8.19 5.54
C GLN A 64 27.50 7.54 4.25
N GLY A 65 27.25 8.17 3.10
CA GLY A 65 27.69 7.68 1.79
C GLY A 65 26.74 6.66 1.15
N ARG A 66 27.00 6.38 -0.13
CA ARG A 66 26.18 5.52 -0.99
C ARG A 66 26.05 4.09 -0.48
N ARG A 67 27.15 3.47 -0.04
CA ARG A 67 27.14 2.09 0.47
C ARG A 67 26.22 1.94 1.68
N ALA A 68 26.19 2.93 2.57
CA ALA A 68 25.31 2.91 3.73
C ALA A 68 23.83 3.01 3.30
N ALA A 69 23.51 3.82 2.29
CA ALA A 69 22.17 3.90 1.73
C ALA A 69 21.74 2.57 1.10
N GLN A 70 22.61 1.96 0.27
CA GLN A 70 22.34 0.65 -0.34
C GLN A 70 22.07 -0.43 0.70
N TRP A 71 22.93 -0.55 1.71
CA TRP A 71 22.80 -1.53 2.77
C TRP A 71 21.54 -1.33 3.61
N ARG A 72 21.18 -0.07 3.87
CA ARG A 72 19.95 0.26 4.57
C ARG A 72 18.71 -0.29 3.86
N PHE A 73 18.61 -0.15 2.54
CA PHE A 73 17.46 -0.61 1.78
C PHE A 73 17.48 -2.12 1.51
N ALA A 74 18.65 -2.74 1.33
CA ALA A 74 18.77 -4.20 1.32
C ALA A 74 18.26 -4.82 2.63
N ARG A 75 18.68 -4.24 3.77
CA ARG A 75 18.17 -4.66 5.08
C ARG A 75 16.67 -4.42 5.22
N ARG A 76 16.15 -3.31 4.69
CA ARG A 76 14.72 -3.02 4.73
C ARG A 76 13.91 -4.01 3.89
N ALA A 77 14.38 -4.41 2.73
CA ALA A 77 13.76 -5.47 1.92
C ALA A 77 13.68 -6.79 2.72
N PHE A 78 14.75 -7.16 3.40
CA PHE A 78 14.78 -8.34 4.27
C PHE A 78 13.80 -8.23 5.46
N GLU A 79 13.68 -7.04 6.08
CA GLU A 79 12.70 -6.80 7.16
C GLU A 79 11.26 -6.98 6.66
N VAL A 80 10.94 -6.51 5.44
CA VAL A 80 9.62 -6.68 4.83
C VAL A 80 9.38 -8.13 4.43
N TRP A 81 10.38 -8.81 3.88
CA TRP A 81 10.30 -10.25 3.60
C TRP A 81 10.00 -11.06 4.87
N ARG A 82 10.70 -10.81 5.96
CA ARG A 82 10.39 -11.47 7.24
C ARG A 82 8.96 -11.22 7.68
N ALA A 83 8.47 -9.98 7.54
CA ALA A 83 7.11 -9.64 7.90
C ALA A 83 6.07 -10.34 7.02
N LEU A 84 6.36 -10.52 5.73
CA LEU A 84 5.54 -11.33 4.82
C LEU A 84 5.44 -12.78 5.31
N VAL A 85 6.58 -13.41 5.61
CA VAL A 85 6.63 -14.81 6.03
C VAL A 85 5.93 -15.01 7.38
N PHE A 86 6.32 -14.24 8.40
CA PHE A 86 5.72 -14.36 9.72
C PHE A 86 4.25 -13.91 9.73
N GLY A 87 3.90 -12.87 8.96
CA GLY A 87 2.53 -12.42 8.81
C GLY A 87 1.66 -13.50 8.16
N GLY A 88 2.15 -14.14 7.09
CA GLY A 88 1.44 -15.25 6.44
C GLY A 88 1.23 -16.45 7.36
N MET A 89 2.26 -16.85 8.12
CA MET A 89 2.12 -17.89 9.13
C MET A 89 1.10 -17.53 10.22
N LEU A 90 1.19 -16.30 10.75
CA LEU A 90 0.28 -15.82 11.78
C LEU A 90 -1.17 -15.83 11.30
N MET A 91 -1.41 -15.30 10.08
CA MET A 91 -2.76 -15.26 9.50
C MET A 91 -3.33 -16.66 9.29
N ALA A 92 -2.53 -17.61 8.80
CA ALA A 92 -2.97 -18.98 8.63
C ALA A 92 -3.33 -19.67 9.97
N VAL A 93 -2.53 -19.43 11.02
CA VAL A 93 -2.80 -19.94 12.36
C VAL A 93 -4.07 -19.32 12.97
N VAL A 94 -4.25 -17.99 12.80
CA VAL A 94 -5.45 -17.30 13.25
C VAL A 94 -6.68 -17.80 12.51
N SER A 95 -6.59 -18.00 11.18
CA SER A 95 -7.64 -18.58 10.36
C SER A 95 -8.00 -20.00 10.83
N ALA A 96 -7.00 -20.84 11.14
CA ALA A 96 -7.22 -22.17 11.70
C ALA A 96 -7.93 -22.12 13.07
N GLY A 97 -7.56 -21.16 13.92
CA GLY A 97 -8.23 -20.94 15.20
C GLY A 97 -9.67 -20.50 15.06
N LEU A 98 -9.98 -19.62 14.10
CA LEU A 98 -11.35 -19.17 13.81
C LEU A 98 -12.20 -20.35 13.30
N LEU A 99 -11.67 -21.19 12.42
CA LEU A 99 -12.35 -22.40 11.95
C LEU A 99 -12.65 -23.38 13.08
N ALA A 100 -11.69 -23.56 14.01
CA ALA A 100 -11.89 -24.43 15.18
C ALA A 100 -12.96 -23.90 16.16
N LEU A 101 -13.30 -22.61 16.06
CA LEU A 101 -14.37 -21.95 16.83
C LEU A 101 -15.69 -21.83 16.04
N ASP A 102 -15.82 -22.51 14.90
CA ASP A 102 -16.96 -22.41 13.97
C ASP A 102 -17.26 -20.95 13.55
N MET A 103 -16.20 -20.13 13.43
CA MET A 103 -16.30 -18.75 12.95
C MET A 103 -15.90 -18.68 11.49
N ASP A 104 -16.91 -18.47 10.64
CA ASP A 104 -16.66 -18.22 9.21
C ASP A 104 -15.95 -16.88 9.01
N HIS A 105 -15.13 -16.81 7.97
CA HIS A 105 -14.46 -15.62 7.48
C HIS A 105 -14.17 -15.79 5.99
N THR A 106 -13.64 -14.78 5.34
CA THR A 106 -13.36 -14.82 3.90
C THR A 106 -12.60 -16.10 3.52
N ALA A 107 -13.18 -16.92 2.66
CA ALA A 107 -12.74 -18.27 2.29
C ALA A 107 -11.28 -18.38 1.80
N ILE A 108 -10.68 -17.24 1.46
CA ILE A 108 -9.30 -17.12 0.96
C ILE A 108 -8.28 -17.73 1.92
N TRP A 109 -8.51 -17.66 3.23
CA TRP A 109 -7.58 -18.16 4.23
C TRP A 109 -7.86 -19.58 4.70
N HIS A 110 -9.05 -20.13 4.45
CA HIS A 110 -9.42 -21.48 4.84
C HIS A 110 -8.45 -22.52 4.30
N GLN A 111 -8.11 -22.43 3.02
CA GLN A 111 -7.15 -23.37 2.40
C GLN A 111 -5.75 -23.29 3.03
N TYR A 112 -5.33 -22.11 3.50
CA TYR A 112 -4.04 -21.95 4.17
C TYR A 112 -4.06 -22.45 5.61
N ALA A 113 -5.21 -22.33 6.27
CA ALA A 113 -5.44 -22.88 7.61
C ALA A 113 -5.25 -24.41 7.63
N VAL A 114 -5.87 -25.10 6.68
CA VAL A 114 -5.69 -26.56 6.54
C VAL A 114 -4.22 -26.88 6.24
N TRP A 115 -3.62 -26.18 5.29
CA TRP A 115 -2.25 -26.46 4.89
C TRP A 115 -1.21 -26.23 6.02
N VAL A 116 -1.35 -25.16 6.81
CA VAL A 116 -0.44 -24.90 7.93
C VAL A 116 -0.55 -25.96 9.04
N LEU A 117 -1.73 -26.57 9.21
CA LEU A 117 -1.95 -27.64 10.18
C LEU A 117 -1.39 -28.99 9.68
N GLU A 118 -1.57 -29.30 8.40
CA GLU A 118 -1.13 -30.57 7.81
C GLU A 118 0.39 -30.59 7.52
N ASN A 119 0.94 -29.49 7.02
CA ASN A 119 2.35 -29.37 6.64
C ASN A 119 2.93 -27.98 6.93
N PRO A 120 3.18 -27.63 8.20
CA PRO A 120 3.67 -26.30 8.60
C PRO A 120 5.03 -25.96 7.98
N ILE A 121 5.92 -26.94 7.82
CA ILE A 121 7.26 -26.74 7.23
C ILE A 121 7.15 -26.45 5.74
N GLY A 122 6.33 -27.21 5.01
CA GLY A 122 6.07 -26.96 3.60
C GLY A 122 5.41 -25.61 3.37
N PHE A 123 4.41 -25.25 4.19
CA PHE A 123 3.76 -23.95 4.12
C PHE A 123 4.73 -22.78 4.39
N PHE A 124 5.59 -22.92 5.42
CA PHE A 124 6.68 -21.96 5.66
C PHE A 124 7.62 -21.85 4.45
N GLY A 125 8.01 -22.96 3.85
CA GLY A 125 8.92 -23.00 2.70
C GLY A 125 8.37 -22.25 1.48
N VAL A 126 7.08 -22.42 1.15
CA VAL A 126 6.45 -21.72 0.01
C VAL A 126 6.21 -20.24 0.28
N LEU A 127 6.00 -19.84 1.54
CA LEU A 127 5.97 -18.43 1.93
C LEU A 127 7.37 -17.80 1.86
N ALA A 128 8.37 -18.49 2.40
CA ALA A 128 9.74 -18.00 2.46
C ALA A 128 10.37 -17.84 1.06
N SER A 129 10.03 -18.71 0.12
CA SER A 129 10.43 -18.62 -1.28
C SER A 129 9.61 -17.58 -2.07
N MET A 130 8.59 -16.96 -1.49
CA MET A 130 7.60 -16.11 -2.16
C MET A 130 6.88 -16.81 -3.33
N TRP A 131 6.92 -18.14 -3.38
CA TRP A 131 6.16 -18.94 -4.34
C TRP A 131 4.65 -18.78 -4.12
N LEU A 132 4.22 -18.80 -2.85
CA LEU A 132 2.88 -18.46 -2.43
C LEU A 132 2.84 -16.99 -1.97
N GLN A 133 1.92 -16.23 -2.55
CA GLN A 133 1.59 -14.88 -2.10
C GLN A 133 0.24 -14.92 -1.41
N PRO A 134 0.24 -14.88 -0.06
CA PRO A 134 -1.00 -14.94 0.68
C PRO A 134 -1.85 -13.70 0.38
N ASN A 135 -3.14 -13.88 0.17
CA ASN A 135 -4.06 -12.76 0.06
C ASN A 135 -3.92 -11.82 1.25
N LEU A 136 -4.19 -10.55 1.03
CA LEU A 136 -3.99 -9.44 1.97
C LEU A 136 -2.51 -9.08 2.23
N LEU A 137 -1.57 -10.00 2.01
CA LEU A 137 -0.12 -9.77 2.12
C LEU A 137 0.61 -9.78 0.78
N ASP A 138 -0.11 -10.01 -0.32
CA ASP A 138 0.41 -10.07 -1.69
C ASP A 138 1.11 -8.76 -2.12
N VAL A 139 0.61 -7.61 -1.67
CA VAL A 139 1.29 -6.32 -1.86
C VAL A 139 2.66 -6.26 -1.18
N LEU A 140 2.89 -7.01 -0.09
CA LEU A 140 4.21 -7.07 0.53
C LEU A 140 5.20 -7.84 -0.34
N ALA A 141 4.77 -8.86 -1.09
CA ALA A 141 5.64 -9.62 -1.98
C ALA A 141 6.21 -8.70 -3.09
N VAL A 142 5.36 -7.94 -3.78
CA VAL A 142 5.85 -6.96 -4.74
C VAL A 142 6.72 -5.89 -4.08
N TYR A 143 6.36 -5.47 -2.86
CA TYR A 143 7.14 -4.46 -2.14
C TYR A 143 8.54 -4.97 -1.73
N VAL A 144 8.70 -6.25 -1.40
CA VAL A 144 10.02 -6.88 -1.19
C VAL A 144 10.87 -6.78 -2.46
N ILE A 145 10.31 -7.16 -3.62
CA ILE A 145 11.01 -7.11 -4.91
C ILE A 145 11.43 -5.68 -5.24
N LEU A 146 10.50 -4.72 -5.09
CA LEU A 146 10.76 -3.31 -5.37
C LEU A 146 11.84 -2.74 -4.43
N LEU A 147 11.79 -3.02 -3.13
CA LEU A 147 12.81 -2.59 -2.18
C LEU A 147 14.17 -3.24 -2.41
N ALA A 148 14.18 -4.53 -2.78
CA ALA A 148 15.42 -5.25 -3.08
C ALA A 148 16.12 -4.68 -4.34
N SER A 149 15.38 -4.09 -5.26
CA SER A 149 15.94 -3.43 -6.45
C SER A 149 16.51 -2.03 -6.17
N VAL A 150 16.09 -1.35 -5.10
CA VAL A 150 16.51 0.03 -4.74
C VAL A 150 18.03 0.20 -4.68
N PRO A 151 18.81 -0.68 -4.02
CA PRO A 151 20.27 -0.54 -3.91
C PRO A 151 20.99 -0.44 -5.26
N ILE A 152 20.44 -1.08 -6.30
CA ILE A 152 21.00 -1.12 -7.65
C ILE A 152 20.40 0.00 -8.51
N LEU A 153 19.09 0.15 -8.49
CA LEU A 153 18.37 1.00 -9.45
C LEU A 153 18.37 2.48 -9.09
N VAL A 154 18.40 2.86 -7.80
CA VAL A 154 18.46 4.28 -7.42
C VAL A 154 19.75 4.96 -7.84
N PRO A 155 20.96 4.36 -7.75
CA PRO A 155 22.16 4.92 -8.34
C PRO A 155 22.08 5.14 -9.86
N VAL A 156 21.39 4.27 -10.59
CA VAL A 156 21.14 4.43 -12.04
C VAL A 156 20.18 5.59 -12.30
N LEU A 157 19.08 5.66 -11.54
CA LEU A 157 18.11 6.77 -11.60
C LEU A 157 18.79 8.13 -11.32
N LEU A 158 19.71 8.20 -10.36
CA LEU A 158 20.43 9.44 -10.04
C LEU A 158 21.40 9.87 -11.14
N ARG A 159 22.01 8.91 -11.86
CA ARG A 159 22.96 9.20 -12.94
C ARG A 159 22.29 9.53 -14.27
N HIS A 160 21.22 8.80 -14.60
CA HIS A 160 20.55 8.83 -15.90
C HIS A 160 19.02 8.87 -15.73
N PRO A 161 18.44 9.97 -15.16
CA PRO A 161 17.03 10.00 -14.79
C PRO A 161 16.08 9.84 -15.97
N ILE A 162 16.41 10.44 -17.13
CA ILE A 162 15.54 10.36 -18.32
C ILE A 162 15.58 8.95 -18.92
N SER A 163 16.77 8.37 -19.09
CA SER A 163 16.90 7.01 -19.63
C SER A 163 16.27 5.97 -18.70
N PHE A 164 16.39 6.20 -17.38
CA PHE A 164 15.73 5.36 -16.38
C PHE A 164 14.21 5.45 -16.50
N ALA A 165 13.65 6.66 -16.61
CA ALA A 165 12.20 6.85 -16.78
C ALA A 165 11.69 6.20 -18.06
N ALA A 166 12.41 6.35 -19.18
CA ALA A 166 12.08 5.69 -20.44
C ALA A 166 12.12 4.16 -20.32
N GLY A 167 13.18 3.60 -19.73
CA GLY A 167 13.30 2.16 -19.50
C GLY A 167 12.21 1.61 -18.56
N SER A 168 11.88 2.35 -17.49
CA SER A 168 10.80 2.02 -16.57
C SER A 168 9.44 2.02 -17.27
N PHE A 169 9.19 2.98 -18.14
CA PHE A 169 7.97 3.05 -18.95
C PHE A 169 7.87 1.89 -19.96
N VAL A 170 8.96 1.59 -20.67
CA VAL A 170 9.02 0.43 -21.59
C VAL A 170 8.75 -0.87 -20.83
N LEU A 171 9.38 -1.03 -19.64
CA LEU A 171 9.16 -2.20 -18.80
C LEU A 171 7.69 -2.33 -18.38
N TRP A 172 7.04 -1.21 -18.07
CA TRP A 172 5.61 -1.17 -17.77
C TRP A 172 4.73 -1.56 -18.98
N CYS A 173 5.06 -1.11 -20.20
CA CYS A 173 4.32 -1.50 -21.40
C CYS A 173 4.34 -3.02 -21.66
N PHE A 174 5.44 -3.70 -21.30
CA PHE A 174 5.59 -5.15 -21.44
C PHE A 174 5.24 -5.92 -20.15
N ALA A 175 4.74 -5.25 -19.13
CA ALA A 175 4.50 -5.84 -17.81
C ALA A 175 3.64 -7.12 -17.84
N PRO A 176 2.48 -7.19 -18.53
CA PRO A 176 1.68 -8.41 -18.56
C PRO A 176 2.44 -9.60 -19.14
N VAL A 177 3.17 -9.38 -20.25
CA VAL A 177 3.95 -10.43 -20.92
C VAL A 177 5.08 -10.93 -20.03
N LEU A 178 5.84 -10.02 -19.41
CA LEU A 178 6.95 -10.37 -18.54
C LEU A 178 6.48 -11.09 -17.26
N ASN A 179 5.35 -10.68 -16.71
CA ASN A 179 4.80 -11.30 -15.52
C ASN A 179 4.38 -12.76 -15.75
N ALA A 180 3.90 -13.08 -16.95
CA ALA A 180 3.51 -14.44 -17.32
C ALA A 180 4.66 -15.46 -17.20
N PHE A 181 5.91 -15.01 -17.31
CA PHE A 181 7.10 -15.85 -17.15
C PHE A 181 7.59 -15.95 -15.69
N VAL A 182 7.02 -15.19 -14.75
CA VAL A 182 7.43 -15.26 -13.34
C VAL A 182 6.85 -16.52 -12.70
N PRO A 183 7.69 -17.45 -12.22
CA PRO A 183 7.22 -18.68 -11.61
C PRO A 183 6.50 -18.40 -10.28
N ASN A 184 5.32 -19.00 -10.10
CA ASN A 184 4.45 -18.76 -8.97
C ASN A 184 3.45 -19.93 -8.84
N HIS A 185 2.81 -20.10 -7.69
CA HIS A 185 1.76 -21.09 -7.47
C HIS A 185 0.50 -20.84 -8.32
N ARG A 186 0.28 -19.61 -8.78
CA ARG A 186 -0.77 -19.26 -9.73
C ARG A 186 -0.20 -19.33 -11.15
N LEU A 187 -0.97 -19.81 -12.10
CA LEU A 187 -0.62 -19.72 -13.50
C LEU A 187 -0.75 -18.25 -13.93
N GLY A 188 0.29 -17.67 -14.52
CA GLY A 188 0.25 -16.30 -15.06
C GLY A 188 0.98 -15.24 -14.24
N GLY A 189 1.86 -15.63 -13.31
CA GLY A 189 2.75 -14.72 -12.59
C GLY A 189 2.19 -14.17 -11.28
N LEU A 190 2.82 -13.13 -10.76
CA LEU A 190 2.45 -12.49 -9.50
C LEU A 190 1.15 -11.70 -9.64
N LEU A 191 0.30 -11.74 -8.63
CA LEU A 191 -0.97 -10.99 -8.64
C LEU A 191 -0.71 -9.49 -8.81
N PHE A 192 0.12 -8.90 -7.96
CA PHE A 192 0.65 -7.55 -8.17
C PHE A 192 1.88 -7.65 -9.07
N ASN A 193 1.74 -7.27 -10.32
CA ASN A 193 2.80 -7.37 -11.31
C ASN A 193 3.97 -6.42 -10.99
N PRO A 194 5.16 -6.93 -10.63
CA PRO A 194 6.30 -6.07 -10.24
C PRO A 194 6.78 -5.18 -11.40
N PHE A 195 6.63 -5.63 -12.65
CA PHE A 195 7.01 -4.86 -13.82
C PHE A 195 6.06 -3.69 -14.10
N GLY A 196 4.79 -3.81 -13.69
CA GLY A 196 3.84 -2.71 -13.72
C GLY A 196 4.05 -1.75 -12.54
N TRP A 197 4.03 -2.29 -11.34
CA TRP A 197 4.07 -1.51 -10.09
C TRP A 197 5.40 -0.78 -9.84
N GLN A 198 6.49 -1.21 -10.49
CA GLN A 198 7.77 -0.49 -10.41
C GLN A 198 7.66 0.94 -10.96
N LEU A 199 6.82 1.18 -11.98
CA LEU A 199 6.65 2.52 -12.54
C LEU A 199 6.16 3.50 -11.45
N LEU A 200 5.15 3.11 -10.67
CA LEU A 200 4.60 3.92 -9.59
C LEU A 200 5.61 4.11 -8.45
N PHE A 201 6.27 3.03 -8.05
CA PHE A 201 7.23 3.06 -6.96
C PHE A 201 8.44 3.95 -7.28
N PHE A 202 9.04 3.80 -8.46
CA PHE A 202 10.17 4.62 -8.89
C PHE A 202 9.78 6.05 -9.23
N SER A 203 8.53 6.30 -9.68
CA SER A 203 7.98 7.66 -9.76
C SER A 203 7.93 8.31 -8.38
N GLY A 204 7.46 7.59 -7.36
CA GLY A 204 7.53 8.03 -5.97
C GLY A 204 8.96 8.34 -5.53
N ILE A 205 9.92 7.44 -5.80
CA ILE A 205 11.35 7.65 -5.49
C ILE A 205 11.87 8.92 -6.18
N ALA A 206 11.61 9.09 -7.47
CA ALA A 206 12.03 10.27 -8.22
C ALA A 206 11.45 11.56 -7.63
N MET A 207 10.15 11.55 -7.27
CA MET A 207 9.52 12.68 -6.58
C MET A 207 10.21 12.98 -5.23
N GLY A 208 10.60 11.97 -4.47
CA GLY A 208 11.32 12.13 -3.21
C GLY A 208 12.74 12.67 -3.39
N LEU A 209 13.47 12.14 -4.38
CA LEU A 209 14.84 12.55 -4.72
C LEU A 209 14.91 13.98 -5.28
N PHE A 210 14.07 14.27 -6.28
CA PHE A 210 14.13 15.49 -7.08
C PHE A 210 13.07 16.53 -6.71
N ARG A 211 12.39 16.42 -5.54
CA ARG A 211 11.30 17.30 -5.11
C ARG A 211 11.64 18.79 -5.19
N LYS A 212 12.90 19.17 -4.87
CA LYS A 212 13.37 20.56 -4.91
C LYS A 212 13.51 21.12 -6.33
N GLN A 213 13.55 20.25 -7.34
CA GLN A 213 13.66 20.58 -8.76
C GLN A 213 12.29 20.43 -9.45
N ILE A 214 11.58 19.34 -9.18
CA ILE A 214 10.28 19.03 -9.82
C ILE A 214 9.23 20.08 -9.46
N ILE A 215 9.06 20.40 -8.17
CA ILE A 215 8.01 21.33 -7.75
C ILE A 215 8.18 22.71 -8.40
N PRO A 216 9.36 23.39 -8.32
CA PRO A 216 9.54 24.67 -9.00
C PRO A 216 9.38 24.61 -10.52
N ALA A 217 9.83 23.53 -11.16
CA ALA A 217 9.68 23.34 -12.61
C ALA A 217 8.20 23.20 -13.05
N LEU A 218 7.35 22.62 -12.21
CA LEU A 218 5.92 22.44 -12.49
C LEU A 218 5.06 23.62 -12.10
N MET A 219 5.53 24.51 -11.20
CA MET A 219 4.74 25.63 -10.70
C MET A 219 4.28 26.64 -11.77
N PRO A 220 5.02 26.93 -12.86
CA PRO A 220 4.51 27.76 -13.94
C PRO A 220 3.24 27.20 -14.58
N HIS A 221 3.08 25.89 -14.60
CA HIS A 221 1.95 25.17 -15.19
C HIS A 221 0.88 24.77 -14.16
N ARG A 222 0.92 25.33 -12.94
CA ARG A 222 0.08 24.88 -11.82
C ARG A 222 -1.41 24.85 -12.12
N ARG A 223 -1.94 25.85 -12.86
CA ARG A 223 -3.37 25.92 -13.21
C ARG A 223 -3.78 24.77 -14.12
N LEU A 224 -3.02 24.56 -15.20
CA LEU A 224 -3.27 23.47 -16.13
C LEU A 224 -3.17 22.10 -15.43
N LEU A 225 -2.11 21.87 -14.68
CA LEU A 225 -1.93 20.62 -13.94
C LEU A 225 -3.05 20.39 -12.93
N THR A 226 -3.52 21.43 -12.24
CA THR A 226 -4.63 21.32 -11.28
C THR A 226 -5.94 20.98 -12.00
N ILE A 227 -6.23 21.62 -13.13
CA ILE A 227 -7.45 21.34 -13.93
C ILE A 227 -7.41 19.90 -14.45
N LEU A 228 -6.29 19.45 -15.04
CA LEU A 228 -6.14 18.11 -15.56
C LEU A 228 -6.24 17.07 -14.43
N SER A 229 -5.59 17.30 -13.29
CA SER A 229 -5.63 16.41 -12.14
C SER A 229 -7.04 16.32 -11.53
N ALA A 230 -7.74 17.45 -11.40
CA ALA A 230 -9.11 17.49 -10.90
C ALA A 230 -10.07 16.80 -11.89
N GLY A 231 -9.90 17.04 -13.19
CA GLY A 231 -10.65 16.36 -14.25
C GLY A 231 -10.45 14.85 -14.22
N MET A 232 -9.21 14.41 -14.10
CA MET A 232 -8.88 12.98 -14.00
C MET A 232 -9.46 12.32 -12.73
N PHE A 233 -9.41 13.03 -11.61
CA PHE A 233 -9.99 12.55 -10.36
C PHE A 233 -11.52 12.46 -10.47
N ALA A 234 -12.18 13.53 -10.97
CA ALA A 234 -13.64 13.56 -11.18
C ALA A 234 -14.08 12.45 -12.15
N PHE A 235 -13.35 12.27 -13.27
CA PHE A 235 -13.62 11.22 -14.24
C PHE A 235 -13.53 9.83 -13.60
N GLY A 236 -12.46 9.54 -12.85
CA GLY A 236 -12.31 8.28 -12.14
C GLY A 236 -13.38 8.04 -11.09
N THR A 237 -13.75 9.09 -10.34
CA THR A 237 -14.83 9.03 -9.34
C THR A 237 -16.19 8.76 -10.02
N THR A 238 -16.46 9.36 -11.18
CA THR A 238 -17.70 9.12 -11.94
C THR A 238 -17.79 7.64 -12.37
N ILE A 239 -16.69 7.05 -12.86
CA ILE A 239 -16.65 5.62 -13.24
C ILE A 239 -16.98 4.73 -12.04
N VAL A 240 -16.32 4.96 -10.91
CA VAL A 240 -16.50 4.13 -9.71
C VAL A 240 -17.92 4.24 -9.17
N ILE A 241 -18.45 5.46 -9.10
CA ILE A 241 -19.81 5.69 -8.61
C ILE A 241 -20.84 5.10 -9.59
N ALA A 242 -20.69 5.33 -10.91
CA ALA A 242 -21.58 4.75 -11.90
C ALA A 242 -21.62 3.22 -11.85
N ALA A 243 -20.46 2.57 -11.63
CA ALA A 243 -20.42 1.13 -11.47
C ALA A 243 -21.21 0.61 -10.26
N LYS A 244 -21.45 1.44 -9.24
CA LYS A 244 -22.19 1.09 -8.01
C LYS A 244 -23.67 1.35 -8.08
N PHE A 245 -24.12 2.31 -8.87
CA PHE A 245 -25.53 2.62 -9.03
C PHE A 245 -26.29 1.59 -9.89
N GLY A 246 -25.61 0.60 -10.45
CA GLY A 246 -26.23 -0.51 -11.15
C GLY A 246 -26.91 -0.11 -12.47
N GLU A 247 -28.05 -0.72 -12.77
CA GLU A 247 -28.81 -0.61 -14.03
C GLU A 247 -28.96 0.82 -14.59
N PRO A 248 -29.33 1.87 -13.81
CA PRO A 248 -29.50 3.22 -14.36
C PRO A 248 -28.21 3.85 -14.87
N ALA A 249 -27.06 3.40 -14.41
CA ALA A 249 -25.75 3.95 -14.76
C ALA A 249 -24.95 3.08 -15.75
N LEU A 250 -25.50 1.92 -16.15
CA LEU A 250 -24.89 1.03 -17.14
C LEU A 250 -24.51 1.72 -18.46
N PRO A 251 -25.35 2.58 -19.05
CA PRO A 251 -24.98 3.28 -20.30
C PRO A 251 -23.75 4.16 -20.13
N ILE A 252 -23.60 4.81 -18.99
CA ILE A 252 -22.44 5.66 -18.68
C ILE A 252 -21.19 4.77 -18.53
N ARG A 253 -21.31 3.68 -17.77
CA ARG A 253 -20.24 2.70 -17.59
C ARG A 253 -19.79 2.11 -18.94
N ASP A 254 -20.71 1.71 -19.78
CA ASP A 254 -20.42 1.07 -21.05
C ASP A 254 -19.84 2.06 -22.06
N ALA A 255 -20.30 3.29 -22.10
CA ALA A 255 -19.67 4.37 -22.88
C ALA A 255 -18.21 4.63 -22.41
N LEU A 256 -17.98 4.65 -21.11
CA LEU A 256 -16.64 4.81 -20.55
C LEU A 256 -15.74 3.60 -20.86
N ARG A 257 -16.29 2.37 -20.84
CA ARG A 257 -15.57 1.15 -21.26
C ARG A 257 -15.17 1.18 -22.74
N LEU A 258 -16.02 1.70 -23.61
CA LEU A 258 -15.70 1.90 -25.02
C LEU A 258 -14.53 2.89 -25.21
N ILE A 259 -14.49 3.97 -24.45
CA ILE A 259 -13.38 4.93 -24.46
C ILE A 259 -12.07 4.26 -24.00
N TYR A 260 -12.16 3.33 -23.05
CA TYR A 260 -11.01 2.65 -22.46
C TYR A 260 -10.55 1.41 -23.19
N GLY A 261 -11.40 0.79 -24.00
CA GLY A 261 -11.09 -0.48 -24.64
C GLY A 261 -11.03 -1.70 -23.71
N GLY A 262 -11.58 -1.60 -22.48
CA GLY A 262 -11.59 -2.75 -21.56
C GLY A 262 -11.81 -2.41 -20.07
N GLU A 263 -11.49 -3.36 -19.19
CA GLU A 263 -11.51 -3.14 -17.75
C GLU A 263 -10.23 -2.43 -17.27
N ILE A 264 -10.41 -1.50 -16.34
CA ILE A 264 -9.26 -0.78 -15.73
C ILE A 264 -8.58 -1.70 -14.72
N GLY A 265 -7.50 -2.33 -15.18
CA GLY A 265 -6.78 -3.34 -14.41
C GLY A 265 -5.97 -2.77 -13.24
N LYS A 266 -6.14 -3.37 -12.05
CA LYS A 266 -5.32 -3.05 -10.88
C LYS A 266 -3.97 -3.75 -10.92
N TRP A 267 -3.98 -5.00 -11.35
CA TRP A 267 -2.87 -5.93 -11.13
C TRP A 267 -1.60 -5.56 -11.89
N ASP A 268 -1.74 -5.07 -13.11
CA ASP A 268 -0.65 -4.60 -13.96
C ASP A 268 -0.40 -3.09 -13.82
N LEU A 269 -1.16 -2.41 -12.97
CA LEU A 269 -1.19 -0.96 -12.84
C LEU A 269 -1.56 -0.27 -14.15
N ASP A 270 -2.83 -0.32 -14.51
CA ASP A 270 -3.36 0.37 -15.69
C ASP A 270 -2.96 1.86 -15.72
N GLY A 271 -2.71 2.39 -16.93
CA GLY A 271 -2.29 3.77 -17.11
C GLY A 271 -3.22 4.80 -16.51
N THR A 272 -4.54 4.51 -16.49
CA THR A 272 -5.52 5.39 -15.85
C THR A 272 -5.39 5.46 -14.36
N ARG A 273 -5.18 4.30 -13.72
CA ARG A 273 -4.93 4.23 -12.28
C ARG A 273 -3.64 4.98 -11.94
N TYR A 274 -2.58 4.78 -12.74
CA TYR A 274 -1.33 5.51 -12.59
C TYR A 274 -1.52 7.02 -12.73
N MET A 275 -2.20 7.49 -13.79
CA MET A 275 -2.44 8.93 -13.99
C MET A 275 -3.33 9.52 -12.91
N ALA A 276 -4.34 8.79 -12.45
CA ALA A 276 -5.24 9.24 -11.39
C ALA A 276 -4.52 9.42 -10.05
N ILE A 277 -3.68 8.47 -9.62
CA ILE A 277 -2.92 8.61 -8.36
C ILE A 277 -1.83 9.69 -8.48
N MET A 278 -1.19 9.85 -9.64
CA MET A 278 -0.25 10.95 -9.88
C MET A 278 -0.95 12.31 -9.85
N GLY A 279 -2.12 12.43 -10.46
CA GLY A 279 -2.96 13.63 -10.39
C GLY A 279 -3.43 13.93 -8.97
N ALA A 280 -3.91 12.92 -8.23
CA ALA A 280 -4.29 13.07 -6.83
C ALA A 280 -3.10 13.52 -5.95
N SER A 281 -1.90 13.01 -6.22
CA SER A 281 -0.69 13.43 -5.51
C SER A 281 -0.35 14.91 -5.76
N TRP A 282 -0.56 15.40 -6.99
CA TRP A 282 -0.44 16.83 -7.32
C TRP A 282 -1.47 17.67 -6.56
N LEU A 283 -2.74 17.25 -6.57
CA LEU A 283 -3.82 17.97 -5.86
C LEU A 283 -3.51 18.08 -4.37
N VAL A 284 -3.07 17.02 -3.74
CA VAL A 284 -2.71 16.96 -2.32
C VAL A 284 -1.47 17.80 -2.01
N ALA A 285 -0.45 17.76 -2.89
CA ALA A 285 0.84 18.39 -2.64
C ALA A 285 0.85 19.91 -2.92
N VAL A 286 -0.02 20.40 -3.82
CA VAL A 286 0.03 21.80 -4.30
C VAL A 286 -1.25 22.55 -3.93
N PRO A 287 -2.43 22.36 -4.58
CA PRO A 287 -3.60 23.21 -4.27
C PRO A 287 -4.20 22.91 -2.90
N LEU A 288 -4.17 21.67 -2.43
CA LEU A 288 -4.76 21.24 -1.15
C LEU A 288 -3.74 21.14 -0.01
N ALA A 289 -2.47 21.52 -0.21
CA ALA A 289 -1.42 21.37 0.79
C ALA A 289 -1.82 21.95 2.16
N HIS A 290 -2.41 23.17 2.17
CA HIS A 290 -2.85 23.82 3.40
C HIS A 290 -4.03 23.09 4.07
N VAL A 291 -4.95 22.51 3.28
CA VAL A 291 -6.05 21.68 3.79
C VAL A 291 -5.48 20.42 4.43
N MET A 292 -4.50 19.76 3.77
CA MET A 292 -3.84 18.57 4.29
C MET A 292 -3.09 18.86 5.60
N GLU A 293 -2.45 20.00 5.71
CA GLU A 293 -1.78 20.41 6.96
C GLU A 293 -2.78 20.63 8.09
N ARG A 294 -3.91 21.28 7.82
CA ARG A 294 -5.00 21.46 8.80
C ARG A 294 -5.61 20.13 9.21
N MET A 295 -5.90 19.25 8.25
CA MET A 295 -6.42 17.92 8.53
C MET A 295 -5.44 17.10 9.37
N ALA A 296 -4.14 17.15 9.05
CA ALA A 296 -3.12 16.47 9.82
C ALA A 296 -3.00 17.00 11.27
N ALA A 297 -3.29 18.27 11.50
CA ALA A 297 -3.31 18.87 12.84
C ALA A 297 -4.58 18.55 13.65
N SER A 298 -5.64 18.03 13.03
CA SER A 298 -6.88 17.65 13.70
C SER A 298 -6.70 16.41 14.59
N ARG A 299 -7.64 16.18 15.52
CA ARG A 299 -7.63 14.98 16.39
C ARG A 299 -7.62 13.68 15.57
N LEU A 300 -8.45 13.60 14.54
CA LEU A 300 -8.48 12.45 13.63
C LEU A 300 -7.17 12.31 12.84
N GLY A 301 -6.64 13.43 12.33
CA GLY A 301 -5.35 13.45 11.64
C GLY A 301 -4.20 12.95 12.52
N VAL A 302 -4.17 13.33 13.80
CA VAL A 302 -3.18 12.83 14.77
C VAL A 302 -3.33 11.33 15.01
N ALA A 303 -4.56 10.82 15.14
CA ALA A 303 -4.81 9.38 15.28
C ALA A 303 -4.33 8.60 14.04
N LEU A 304 -4.66 9.08 12.84
CA LEU A 304 -4.17 8.49 11.58
C LEU A 304 -2.63 8.55 11.48
N GLN A 305 -2.00 9.64 11.90
CA GLN A 305 -0.53 9.71 11.96
C GLN A 305 0.07 8.65 12.88
N GLN A 306 -0.55 8.34 14.01
CA GLN A 306 -0.08 7.29 14.91
C GLN A 306 -0.10 5.93 14.21
N ILE A 307 -1.19 5.60 13.51
CA ILE A 307 -1.29 4.38 12.69
C ILE A 307 -0.20 4.37 11.61
N GLY A 308 -0.08 5.44 10.82
CA GLY A 308 0.91 5.53 9.74
C GLY A 308 2.37 5.46 10.22
N ARG A 309 2.65 5.95 11.43
CA ARG A 309 3.98 5.89 12.08
C ARG A 309 4.37 4.48 12.52
N GLY A 310 3.42 3.63 12.85
CA GLY A 310 3.67 2.24 13.20
C GLY A 310 4.21 1.40 12.02
N GLY A 311 4.01 1.89 10.78
CA GLY A 311 4.65 1.37 9.57
C GLY A 311 4.30 -0.10 9.29
N LEU A 312 5.31 -0.95 9.13
CA LEU A 312 5.12 -2.37 8.80
C LEU A 312 4.36 -3.14 9.89
N PHE A 313 4.55 -2.77 11.17
CA PHE A 313 3.82 -3.38 12.26
C PHE A 313 2.31 -3.05 12.17
N SER A 314 1.97 -1.76 11.99
CA SER A 314 0.57 -1.36 11.81
C SER A 314 -0.06 -1.99 10.57
N PHE A 315 0.71 -2.22 9.50
CA PHE A 315 0.25 -2.95 8.33
C PHE A 315 -0.13 -4.40 8.68
N LEU A 316 0.73 -5.13 9.38
CA LEU A 316 0.42 -6.50 9.80
C LEU A 316 -0.81 -6.56 10.72
N MET A 317 -0.92 -5.59 11.63
CA MET A 317 -2.07 -5.51 12.53
C MET A 317 -3.35 -5.14 11.78
N CYS A 318 -3.30 -4.28 10.76
CA CYS A 318 -4.48 -3.97 9.96
C CYS A 318 -4.99 -5.20 9.20
N VAL A 319 -4.09 -6.03 8.65
CA VAL A 319 -4.46 -7.29 8.00
C VAL A 319 -5.05 -8.29 9.00
N LEU A 320 -4.44 -8.43 10.18
CA LEU A 320 -4.99 -9.28 11.25
C LEU A 320 -6.39 -8.84 11.66
N LEU A 321 -6.58 -7.54 11.87
CA LEU A 321 -7.87 -6.98 12.26
C LEU A 321 -8.91 -7.08 11.15
N SER A 322 -8.50 -7.08 9.86
CA SER A 322 -9.41 -7.37 8.75
C SER A 322 -9.98 -8.79 8.85
N VAL A 323 -9.13 -9.79 9.10
CA VAL A 323 -9.57 -11.19 9.23
C VAL A 323 -10.49 -11.37 10.43
N LEU A 324 -10.13 -10.81 11.59
CA LEU A 324 -10.96 -10.87 12.79
C LEU A 324 -12.29 -10.11 12.62
N GLY A 325 -12.24 -8.92 12.02
CA GLY A 325 -13.41 -8.10 11.76
C GLY A 325 -14.39 -8.79 10.79
N ASP A 326 -13.87 -9.39 9.74
CA ASP A 326 -14.64 -10.19 8.79
C ASP A 326 -15.34 -11.36 9.49
N ALA A 327 -14.60 -12.14 10.30
CA ALA A 327 -15.17 -13.24 11.07
C ALA A 327 -16.27 -12.78 12.04
N PHE A 328 -16.09 -11.64 12.72
CA PHE A 328 -17.12 -11.09 13.60
C PHE A 328 -18.36 -10.58 12.84
N GLN A 329 -18.20 -10.05 11.63
CA GLN A 329 -19.30 -9.61 10.79
C GLN A 329 -20.07 -10.76 10.14
N MET A 330 -19.39 -11.85 9.78
CA MET A 330 -20.01 -13.05 9.22
C MET A 330 -20.74 -13.90 10.25
N ASN A 331 -20.35 -13.81 11.52
CA ASN A 331 -21.02 -14.54 12.60
C ASN A 331 -22.51 -14.14 12.68
N PRO A 332 -23.47 -15.10 12.89
CA PRO A 332 -24.89 -14.81 13.03
C PRO A 332 -25.25 -13.74 14.06
N LEU A 333 -24.43 -13.61 15.10
CA LEU A 333 -24.55 -12.51 16.08
C LEU A 333 -24.15 -11.14 15.49
N GLY A 334 -23.46 -11.10 14.35
CA GLY A 334 -23.03 -9.90 13.64
C GLY A 334 -24.03 -9.33 12.64
N GLN A 335 -25.22 -9.86 12.52
CA GLN A 335 -26.22 -9.40 11.55
C GLN A 335 -26.80 -8.03 11.94
N GLY A 336 -26.99 -7.19 10.93
CA GLY A 336 -27.54 -5.83 11.06
C GLY A 336 -26.48 -4.73 10.97
N ILE A 337 -26.89 -3.60 10.35
CA ILE A 337 -26.01 -2.43 10.04
C ILE A 337 -25.29 -1.92 11.30
N ALA A 338 -26.04 -1.76 12.41
CA ALA A 338 -25.47 -1.23 13.65
C ALA A 338 -24.32 -2.08 14.20
N ARG A 339 -24.43 -3.41 14.12
CA ARG A 339 -23.39 -4.34 14.57
C ARG A 339 -22.18 -4.32 13.64
N ARG A 340 -22.40 -4.30 12.32
CA ARG A 340 -21.29 -4.17 11.34
C ARG A 340 -20.53 -2.89 11.54
N MET A 341 -21.22 -1.77 11.73
CA MET A 341 -20.59 -0.49 12.08
C MET A 341 -19.83 -0.55 13.41
N ALA A 342 -20.36 -1.23 14.42
CA ALA A 342 -19.65 -1.42 15.69
C ALA A 342 -18.35 -2.21 15.52
N VAL A 343 -18.35 -3.26 14.68
CA VAL A 343 -17.12 -4.02 14.34
C VAL A 343 -16.13 -3.15 13.57
N ASP A 344 -16.58 -2.35 12.60
CA ASP A 344 -15.73 -1.41 11.89
C ASP A 344 -15.04 -0.42 12.82
N ILE A 345 -15.82 0.19 13.72
CA ILE A 345 -15.30 1.14 14.71
C ILE A 345 -14.33 0.45 15.68
N TRP A 346 -14.67 -0.75 16.16
CA TRP A 346 -13.79 -1.57 16.99
C TRP A 346 -12.46 -1.83 16.30
N ALA A 347 -12.46 -2.27 15.05
CA ALA A 347 -11.25 -2.55 14.29
C ALA A 347 -10.38 -1.29 14.12
N MET A 348 -10.98 -0.13 13.79
CA MET A 348 -10.26 1.14 13.67
C MET A 348 -9.65 1.60 15.00
N VAL A 349 -10.41 1.51 16.09
CA VAL A 349 -9.93 1.87 17.43
C VAL A 349 -8.83 0.92 17.88
N ALA A 350 -8.99 -0.39 17.66
CA ALA A 350 -7.98 -1.40 17.94
C ALA A 350 -6.68 -1.15 17.17
N LEU A 351 -6.78 -0.86 15.86
CA LEU A 351 -5.61 -0.53 15.03
C LEU A 351 -4.88 0.71 15.54
N TRP A 352 -5.63 1.76 15.88
CA TRP A 352 -5.06 2.99 16.45
C TRP A 352 -4.36 2.71 17.77
N TRP A 353 -5.03 2.01 18.71
CA TRP A 353 -4.50 1.73 20.05
C TRP A 353 -3.26 0.84 20.00
N ILE A 354 -3.28 -0.26 19.21
CA ILE A 354 -2.15 -1.17 19.03
C ILE A 354 -0.97 -0.41 18.40
N SER A 355 -1.22 0.47 17.43
CA SER A 355 -0.18 1.29 16.81
C SER A 355 0.41 2.31 17.82
N ALA A 356 -0.43 2.91 18.68
CA ALA A 356 0.01 3.83 19.73
C ALA A 356 0.87 3.10 20.77
N LEU A 357 0.46 1.91 21.22
CA LEU A 357 1.24 1.06 22.13
C LEU A 357 2.60 0.68 21.52
N TRP A 358 2.60 0.28 20.24
CA TRP A 358 3.85 -0.02 19.53
C TRP A 358 4.80 1.17 19.48
N LEU A 359 4.29 2.37 19.25
CA LEU A 359 5.12 3.58 19.25
C LEU A 359 5.67 3.92 20.61
N THR A 360 4.96 3.58 21.68
CA THR A 360 5.35 3.88 23.07
C THR A 360 6.34 2.85 23.60
N TYR A 361 6.08 1.56 23.39
CA TYR A 361 6.83 0.46 24.01
C TYR A 361 7.71 -0.32 23.02
N GLY A 362 7.36 -0.40 21.74
CA GLY A 362 8.12 -1.12 20.73
C GLY A 362 9.29 -0.32 20.13
N ALA A 363 9.20 1.01 20.12
CA ALA A 363 10.26 1.89 19.61
C ALA A 363 11.57 1.90 20.44
N PRO A 364 11.57 1.74 21.76
CA PRO A 364 12.80 1.69 22.56
C PRO A 364 13.75 0.57 22.13
N TRP A 365 13.22 -0.56 21.66
CA TRP A 365 14.04 -1.67 21.18
C TRP A 365 14.85 -1.33 19.94
N GLN A 366 14.31 -0.52 19.05
CA GLN A 366 15.03 -0.02 17.87
C GLN A 366 16.04 1.08 18.23
N MET A 367 15.79 1.90 19.23
CA MET A 367 16.70 2.92 19.74
C MET A 367 17.86 2.33 20.53
N SER A 368 17.65 1.31 21.37
CA SER A 368 18.71 0.65 22.14
C SER A 368 19.77 -0.02 21.26
N VAL A 369 19.38 -0.52 20.07
CA VAL A 369 20.32 -1.04 19.06
C VAL A 369 21.09 0.09 18.37
N ARG A 370 20.54 1.32 18.29
CA ARG A 370 21.24 2.51 17.78
C ARG A 370 22.27 3.04 18.80
N PHE A 371 21.89 3.21 20.06
CA PHE A 371 22.80 3.73 21.10
C PHE A 371 24.00 2.81 21.38
N ARG A 372 23.80 1.47 21.34
CA ARG A 372 24.93 0.52 21.50
C ARG A 372 25.98 0.54 20.38
N ARG A 373 25.66 1.12 19.22
CA ARG A 373 26.63 1.24 18.10
C ARG A 373 27.34 2.58 18.08
N GLU A 374 26.74 3.64 18.62
CA GLU A 374 27.40 4.97 18.70
C GLU A 374 28.38 5.07 19.88
N THR A 375 28.25 4.19 20.90
CA THR A 375 29.20 4.09 22.01
C THR A 375 30.36 3.11 21.76
N LYS A 376 30.40 2.45 20.59
CA LYS A 376 31.52 1.56 20.19
C LYS A 376 32.27 2.04 18.94
N ALA A 377 32.02 3.24 18.45
CA ALA A 377 32.79 3.98 17.45
C ALA A 377 33.36 5.25 18.05
#